data_b954c06a21925008dfa065f17aa81484
#
_entry.id   b954c06a21925008dfa065f17aa81484
#
_cell.length_a   1.000
_cell.length_b   1.000
_cell.length_c   1.000
_cell.angle_alpha   90.00
_cell.angle_beta   90.00
_cell.angle_gamma   90.00
#
_symmetry.space_group_name_H-M   'P 1'
#
loop_
_entity.id
_entity.type
_entity.pdbx_description
1 polymer ?
#
loop_
_entity_poly.entity_id
_entity_poly.type
_entity_poly.pdbx_seq_one_letter_code
_entity_poly.pdbx_strand_id
1 'polypeptide(L)'
;GSICSHIKNILKNRDCLKVRILTRNIAIREEQNWLETLKNAISDPKILLKTLNLSVEDFAEDITARKLFAMRVPLPFVDKMEKGNPKDPLFLQVMTAQQEFIEAEGFSQDPLDEQQKNAVPNILHKYQNRLLFMAKGGCAVNCRYCFRRHFPYDQNPGNKTSWQQAIDYIAVHSEIEEVIFSGGDPMMTKDSEWAWLLARLEKIPHLQRLRIHSRLPVVIPERITDEFCDLLLKSRLQAVFVTHINHPNEIDEALSLAMQKLAGAKVTLLNQSVLLKDVNDNPHTLKVLSDKLFQAGILPYYLHLLDKVQGASHFYISDEKALQIYKELQALTSGYLVPKLAREIGGEPNKTLYTA
;
A
#
# COMPACT_ATOMS: atom_id res chain seq x y z
N GLY A 1 -19.11 -13.29 54.65
CA GLY A 1 -19.29 -13.48 53.16
C GLY A 1 -19.03 -12.21 52.35
N SER A 2 -19.23 -11.03 52.92
CA SER A 2 -19.19 -9.75 52.22
C SER A 2 -17.77 -9.19 51.96
N ILE A 3 -16.86 -9.34 52.90
CA ILE A 3 -15.50 -8.74 52.81
C ILE A 3 -14.63 -9.48 51.77
N CYS A 4 -14.76 -10.78 51.67
CA CYS A 4 -13.96 -11.59 50.73
C CYS A 4 -14.36 -11.35 49.26
N SER A 5 -15.64 -11.06 48.96
CA SER A 5 -16.10 -10.70 47.63
C SER A 5 -15.66 -9.28 47.24
N HIS A 6 -15.60 -8.36 48.22
CA HIS A 6 -15.13 -6.99 47.97
C HIS A 6 -13.64 -6.93 47.67
N ILE A 7 -12.83 -7.71 48.38
CA ILE A 7 -11.37 -7.83 48.16
C ILE A 7 -11.08 -8.48 46.81
N LYS A 8 -11.81 -9.52 46.41
CA LYS A 8 -11.68 -10.14 45.06
C LYS A 8 -12.03 -9.18 43.93
N ASN A 9 -13.03 -8.31 44.10
CA ASN A 9 -13.39 -7.29 43.11
C ASN A 9 -12.34 -6.17 43.01
N ILE A 10 -11.73 -5.76 44.14
CA ILE A 10 -10.68 -4.75 44.15
C ILE A 10 -9.40 -5.29 43.50
N LEU A 11 -9.04 -6.56 43.74
CA LEU A 11 -7.89 -7.22 43.08
C LEU A 11 -8.13 -7.39 41.59
N LYS A 12 -9.31 -7.84 41.17
CA LYS A 12 -9.69 -7.94 39.78
C LYS A 12 -9.65 -6.57 39.04
N ASN A 13 -10.09 -5.51 39.70
CA ASN A 13 -10.03 -4.16 39.17
C ASN A 13 -8.59 -3.62 39.06
N ARG A 14 -7.72 -3.93 40.04
CA ARG A 14 -6.31 -3.53 39.98
C ARG A 14 -5.54 -4.26 38.89
N ASP A 15 -5.79 -5.54 38.69
CA ASP A 15 -5.17 -6.30 37.61
C ASP A 15 -5.69 -5.83 36.24
N CYS A 16 -6.97 -5.57 36.11
CA CYS A 16 -7.56 -4.99 34.90
C CYS A 16 -6.99 -3.60 34.59
N LEU A 17 -6.77 -2.76 35.62
CA LEU A 17 -6.17 -1.43 35.44
C LEU A 17 -4.69 -1.54 35.02
N LYS A 18 -3.91 -2.44 35.63
CA LYS A 18 -2.52 -2.70 35.23
C LYS A 18 -2.43 -3.21 33.80
N VAL A 19 -3.28 -4.14 33.39
CA VAL A 19 -3.34 -4.64 32.01
C VAL A 19 -3.68 -3.51 31.04
N ARG A 20 -4.66 -2.65 31.36
CA ARG A 20 -5.01 -1.49 30.53
C ARG A 20 -3.88 -0.48 30.41
N ILE A 21 -3.14 -0.21 31.48
CA ILE A 21 -1.99 0.70 31.45
C ILE A 21 -0.87 0.11 30.59
N LEU A 22 -0.57 -1.18 30.75
CA LEU A 22 0.44 -1.88 29.96
C LEU A 22 0.09 -1.91 28.47
N THR A 23 -1.15 -2.25 28.13
CA THR A 23 -1.62 -2.27 26.73
C THR A 23 -1.54 -0.87 26.09
N ARG A 24 -1.94 0.17 26.83
CA ARG A 24 -1.85 1.55 26.36
C ARG A 24 -0.40 1.99 26.13
N ASN A 25 0.52 1.61 27.01
CA ASN A 25 1.94 1.93 26.88
C ASN A 25 2.57 1.21 25.68
N ILE A 26 2.19 -0.04 25.41
CA ILE A 26 2.63 -0.79 24.24
C ILE A 26 2.13 -0.11 22.97
N ALA A 27 0.85 0.23 22.88
CA ALA A 27 0.27 0.91 21.72
C ALA A 27 0.95 2.25 21.41
N ILE A 28 1.21 3.07 22.44
CA ILE A 28 1.94 4.33 22.28
C ILE A 28 3.35 4.08 21.76
N ARG A 29 4.04 3.06 22.26
CA ARG A 29 5.39 2.72 21.81
C ARG A 29 5.42 2.24 20.36
N GLU A 30 4.49 1.38 19.96
CA GLU A 30 4.37 0.91 18.58
C GLU A 30 4.11 2.07 17.62
N GLU A 31 3.19 2.98 17.95
CA GLU A 31 2.94 4.19 17.13
C GLU A 31 4.19 5.06 17.02
N GLN A 32 4.89 5.30 18.12
CA GLN A 32 6.13 6.10 18.11
C GLN A 32 7.20 5.46 17.24
N ASN A 33 7.36 4.14 17.27
CA ASN A 33 8.39 3.44 16.50
C ASN A 33 8.22 3.62 15.00
N TRP A 34 7.03 3.37 14.45
CA TRP A 34 6.84 3.50 13.00
C TRP A 34 6.83 4.97 12.55
N LEU A 35 6.35 5.89 13.36
CA LEU A 35 6.41 7.33 13.08
C LEU A 35 7.85 7.86 13.07
N GLU A 36 8.70 7.37 13.96
CA GLU A 36 10.12 7.71 13.96
C GLU A 36 10.82 7.17 12.71
N THR A 37 10.58 5.92 12.34
CA THR A 37 11.08 5.32 11.10
C THR A 37 10.62 6.12 9.88
N LEU A 38 9.37 6.55 9.85
CA LEU A 38 8.82 7.40 8.80
C LEU A 38 9.51 8.76 8.74
N LYS A 39 9.75 9.39 9.89
CA LYS A 39 10.44 10.68 10.00
C LYS A 39 11.88 10.61 9.49
N ASN A 40 12.55 9.49 9.72
CA ASN A 40 13.93 9.25 9.33
C ASN A 40 14.09 8.73 7.88
N ALA A 41 12.99 8.65 7.11
CA ALA A 41 13.06 8.26 5.71
C ALA A 41 13.98 9.17 4.91
N ILE A 42 14.75 8.58 3.99
CA ILE A 42 15.65 9.32 3.11
C ILE A 42 14.84 10.07 2.06
N SER A 43 15.05 11.38 1.94
CA SER A 43 14.42 12.24 0.94
C SER A 43 15.43 12.91 -0.01
N ASP A 44 16.71 12.88 0.32
CA ASP A 44 17.78 13.39 -0.54
C ASP A 44 18.40 12.22 -1.34
N PRO A 45 18.32 12.23 -2.69
CA PRO A 45 18.96 11.22 -3.53
C PRO A 45 20.45 11.04 -3.28
N LYS A 46 21.16 12.10 -2.93
CA LYS A 46 22.60 12.03 -2.62
C LYS A 46 22.88 11.17 -1.39
N ILE A 47 22.01 11.25 -0.38
CA ILE A 47 22.14 10.43 0.83
C ILE A 47 21.88 8.97 0.51
N LEU A 48 20.86 8.67 -0.31
CA LEU A 48 20.57 7.29 -0.76
C LEU A 48 21.78 6.69 -1.50
N LEU A 49 22.34 7.42 -2.47
CA LEU A 49 23.50 6.96 -3.24
C LEU A 49 24.69 6.66 -2.34
N LYS A 50 25.03 7.56 -1.41
CA LYS A 50 26.12 7.34 -0.44
C LYS A 50 25.85 6.15 0.46
N THR A 51 24.64 5.98 0.94
CA THR A 51 24.25 4.83 1.78
C THR A 51 24.44 3.51 1.05
N LEU A 52 24.25 3.49 -0.27
CA LEU A 52 24.39 2.33 -1.13
C LEU A 52 25.78 2.18 -1.76
N ASN A 53 26.76 3.00 -1.39
CA ASN A 53 28.10 3.01 -1.97
C ASN A 53 28.09 3.24 -3.50
N LEU A 54 27.21 4.11 -3.96
CA LEU A 54 27.12 4.55 -5.36
C LEU A 54 27.71 5.96 -5.52
N SER A 55 28.34 6.22 -6.67
CA SER A 55 28.91 7.53 -6.99
C SER A 55 27.80 8.54 -7.25
N VAL A 56 27.84 9.68 -6.54
CA VAL A 56 26.87 10.76 -6.74
C VAL A 56 27.05 11.42 -8.12
N GLU A 57 28.28 11.45 -8.61
CA GLU A 57 28.66 12.05 -9.90
C GLU A 57 28.02 11.31 -11.07
N ASP A 58 27.95 9.96 -10.99
CA ASP A 58 27.36 9.10 -12.03
C ASP A 58 25.84 9.30 -12.15
N PHE A 59 25.21 9.85 -11.13
CA PHE A 59 23.76 10.13 -11.06
C PHE A 59 23.40 11.61 -11.06
N ALA A 60 24.32 12.48 -11.49
CA ALA A 60 24.13 13.94 -11.41
C ALA A 60 22.83 14.42 -12.10
N GLU A 61 22.50 13.88 -13.27
CA GLU A 61 21.27 14.20 -14.00
C GLU A 61 20.03 13.54 -13.36
N ASP A 62 20.15 12.30 -12.88
CA ASP A 62 19.06 11.58 -12.23
C ASP A 62 18.56 12.30 -10.97
N ILE A 63 19.45 12.87 -10.18
CA ILE A 63 19.12 13.63 -8.98
C ILE A 63 18.19 14.81 -9.29
N THR A 64 18.29 15.42 -10.46
CA THR A 64 17.49 16.58 -10.85
C THR A 64 15.99 16.24 -10.96
N ALA A 65 15.63 15.00 -11.24
CA ALA A 65 14.25 14.55 -11.39
C ALA A 65 13.43 14.65 -10.08
N ARG A 66 14.08 14.83 -8.92
CA ARG A 66 13.38 15.14 -7.67
C ARG A 66 12.51 16.40 -7.74
N LYS A 67 12.79 17.30 -8.69
CA LYS A 67 12.01 18.51 -8.94
C LYS A 67 10.62 18.19 -9.51
N LEU A 68 10.49 17.09 -10.26
CA LEU A 68 9.22 16.64 -10.84
C LEU A 68 8.37 15.90 -9.82
N PHE A 69 9.01 15.06 -9.04
CA PHE A 69 8.38 14.24 -8.02
C PHE A 69 9.40 13.96 -6.91
N ALA A 70 9.09 14.37 -5.69
CA ALA A 70 10.01 14.22 -4.54
C ALA A 70 10.37 12.75 -4.33
N MET A 71 11.60 12.50 -3.84
CA MET A 71 12.03 11.18 -3.41
C MET A 71 11.72 10.99 -1.92
N ARG A 72 11.27 9.80 -1.56
CA ARG A 72 11.14 9.36 -0.18
C ARG A 72 11.28 7.86 -0.10
N VAL A 73 12.16 7.36 0.76
CA VAL A 73 12.32 5.93 1.02
C VAL A 73 12.73 5.68 2.47
N PRO A 74 11.99 4.84 3.22
CA PRO A 74 12.35 4.44 4.58
C PRO A 74 13.58 3.53 4.62
N LEU A 75 14.36 3.63 5.69
CA LEU A 75 15.59 2.85 5.89
C LEU A 75 15.38 1.33 5.85
N PRO A 76 14.31 0.73 6.42
CA PRO A 76 14.12 -0.72 6.34
C PRO A 76 14.02 -1.24 4.89
N PHE A 77 13.52 -0.42 3.96
CA PHE A 77 13.49 -0.77 2.55
C PHE A 77 14.86 -0.60 1.88
N VAL A 78 15.61 0.43 2.24
CA VAL A 78 17.00 0.65 1.77
C VAL A 78 17.90 -0.51 2.20
N ASP A 79 17.72 -1.03 3.40
CA ASP A 79 18.50 -2.16 3.94
C ASP A 79 18.34 -3.46 3.14
N LYS A 80 17.29 -3.57 2.33
CA LYS A 80 17.05 -4.71 1.42
C LYS A 80 17.78 -4.57 0.06
N MET A 81 18.37 -3.41 -0.21
CA MET A 81 19.06 -3.11 -1.48
C MET A 81 20.50 -3.60 -1.46
N GLU A 82 20.97 -4.06 -2.58
CA GLU A 82 22.37 -4.48 -2.77
C GLU A 82 23.27 -3.24 -2.91
N LYS A 83 24.23 -3.10 -1.99
CA LYS A 83 25.21 -2.00 -2.05
C LYS A 83 26.09 -2.10 -3.29
N GLY A 84 26.34 -0.97 -3.93
CA GLY A 84 27.15 -0.89 -5.13
C GLY A 84 26.47 -1.34 -6.41
N ASN A 85 25.20 -1.76 -6.36
CA ASN A 85 24.44 -2.19 -7.53
C ASN A 85 23.47 -1.11 -8.03
N PRO A 86 23.81 -0.37 -9.12
CA PRO A 86 22.93 0.65 -9.68
C PRO A 86 21.71 0.08 -10.40
N LYS A 87 21.65 -1.24 -10.59
CA LYS A 87 20.53 -1.96 -11.21
C LYS A 87 19.71 -2.77 -10.20
N ASP A 88 19.91 -2.56 -8.90
CA ASP A 88 19.11 -3.21 -7.88
C ASP A 88 17.62 -2.95 -8.12
N PRO A 89 16.76 -3.97 -8.16
CA PRO A 89 15.34 -3.83 -8.52
C PRO A 89 14.53 -3.01 -7.51
N LEU A 90 14.97 -2.90 -6.26
CA LEU A 90 14.33 -2.07 -5.26
C LEU A 90 14.78 -0.61 -5.40
N PHE A 91 16.05 -0.39 -5.65
CA PHE A 91 16.62 0.93 -5.91
C PHE A 91 15.96 1.61 -7.11
N LEU A 92 15.78 0.88 -8.22
CA LEU A 92 15.15 1.42 -9.44
C LEU A 92 13.72 1.91 -9.22
N GLN A 93 13.01 1.37 -8.23
CA GLN A 93 11.63 1.77 -7.94
C GLN A 93 11.53 3.09 -7.17
N VAL A 94 12.58 3.54 -6.50
CA VAL A 94 12.55 4.68 -5.59
C VAL A 94 13.56 5.79 -5.91
N MET A 95 14.65 5.48 -6.59
CA MET A 95 15.62 6.48 -7.02
C MET A 95 15.07 7.30 -8.18
N THR A 96 15.24 8.59 -8.11
CA THR A 96 14.92 9.51 -9.20
C THR A 96 15.75 9.20 -10.46
N ALA A 97 15.18 9.39 -11.64
CA ALA A 97 15.81 9.08 -12.90
C ALA A 97 15.61 10.20 -13.93
N GLN A 98 16.65 10.52 -14.69
CA GLN A 98 16.57 11.54 -15.74
C GLN A 98 15.51 11.22 -16.81
N GLN A 99 15.20 9.93 -17.01
CA GLN A 99 14.14 9.49 -17.92
C GLN A 99 12.74 10.00 -17.51
N GLU A 100 12.56 10.45 -16.26
CA GLU A 100 11.30 11.04 -15.79
C GLU A 100 10.96 12.37 -16.49
N PHE A 101 11.94 13.02 -17.11
CA PHE A 101 11.73 14.23 -17.92
C PHE A 101 11.20 13.93 -19.33
N ILE A 102 11.23 12.67 -19.76
CA ILE A 102 10.80 12.30 -21.11
C ILE A 102 9.28 12.37 -21.21
N GLU A 103 8.79 13.19 -22.13
CA GLU A 103 7.40 13.20 -22.54
C GLU A 103 7.19 12.11 -23.60
N ALA A 104 6.45 11.06 -23.25
CA ALA A 104 6.16 9.96 -24.16
C ALA A 104 4.73 10.02 -24.68
N GLU A 105 4.53 9.63 -25.92
CA GLU A 105 3.22 9.56 -26.55
C GLU A 105 2.30 8.60 -25.76
N GLY A 106 1.05 9.02 -25.51
CA GLY A 106 0.06 8.25 -24.77
C GLY A 106 0.21 8.29 -23.24
N PHE A 107 1.22 8.99 -22.71
CA PHE A 107 1.39 9.20 -21.27
C PHE A 107 0.78 10.54 -20.86
N SER A 108 0.04 10.55 -19.74
CA SER A 108 -0.67 11.74 -19.25
C SER A 108 -0.50 11.92 -17.74
N GLN A 109 -0.96 13.05 -17.21
CA GLN A 109 -0.94 13.33 -15.77
C GLN A 109 -2.09 12.63 -15.02
N ASP A 110 -3.18 12.29 -15.70
CA ASP A 110 -4.34 11.57 -15.15
C ASP A 110 -4.71 10.39 -16.05
N PRO A 111 -3.91 9.30 -16.04
CA PRO A 111 -4.08 8.18 -16.97
C PRO A 111 -5.36 7.38 -16.78
N LEU A 112 -6.05 7.53 -15.63
CA LEU A 112 -7.26 6.79 -15.30
C LEU A 112 -8.51 7.69 -15.20
N ASP A 113 -8.42 8.96 -15.58
CA ASP A 113 -9.51 9.94 -15.49
C ASP A 113 -10.13 10.03 -14.08
N GLU A 114 -9.30 9.92 -13.05
CA GLU A 114 -9.76 9.87 -11.65
C GLU A 114 -10.28 11.21 -11.15
N GLN A 115 -9.74 12.32 -11.67
CA GLN A 115 -10.16 13.66 -11.25
C GLN A 115 -11.64 13.90 -11.53
N GLN A 116 -12.20 13.31 -12.58
CA GLN A 116 -13.63 13.38 -12.93
C GLN A 116 -14.51 12.46 -12.06
N LYS A 117 -13.93 11.53 -11.31
CA LYS A 117 -14.63 10.55 -10.45
C LYS A 117 -14.64 10.93 -8.98
N ASN A 118 -14.13 12.10 -8.64
CA ASN A 118 -14.08 12.62 -7.27
C ASN A 118 -15.46 13.19 -6.88
N ALA A 119 -16.36 12.30 -6.48
CA ALA A 119 -17.77 12.59 -6.21
C ALA A 119 -17.97 13.59 -5.05
N VAL A 120 -17.22 13.40 -3.97
CA VAL A 120 -17.06 14.32 -2.84
C VAL A 120 -15.60 14.26 -2.40
N PRO A 121 -15.10 15.17 -1.55
CA PRO A 121 -13.74 15.06 -1.03
C PRO A 121 -13.46 13.67 -0.46
N ASN A 122 -12.31 13.10 -0.80
CA ASN A 122 -11.84 11.77 -0.39
C ASN A 122 -12.55 10.57 -1.05
N ILE A 123 -13.54 10.75 -1.92
CA ILE A 123 -14.24 9.65 -2.60
C ILE A 123 -13.99 9.66 -4.10
N LEU A 124 -13.50 8.52 -4.60
CA LEU A 124 -13.54 8.19 -6.03
C LEU A 124 -14.55 7.07 -6.25
N HIS A 125 -15.67 7.37 -6.90
CA HIS A 125 -16.74 6.41 -7.15
C HIS A 125 -16.70 5.97 -8.63
N LYS A 126 -15.96 4.89 -8.89
CA LYS A 126 -15.73 4.33 -10.24
C LYS A 126 -16.62 3.13 -10.55
N TYR A 127 -17.03 2.39 -9.54
CA TYR A 127 -17.69 1.08 -9.67
C TYR A 127 -19.06 1.09 -9.00
N GLN A 128 -19.92 0.14 -9.39
CA GLN A 128 -21.29 0.11 -8.89
C GLN A 128 -21.37 -0.19 -7.39
N ASN A 129 -20.73 -1.26 -6.91
CA ASN A 129 -20.89 -1.76 -5.54
C ASN A 129 -19.74 -1.45 -4.60
N ARG A 130 -18.76 -0.65 -5.05
CA ARG A 130 -17.59 -0.29 -4.27
C ARG A 130 -17.04 1.07 -4.69
N LEU A 131 -16.39 1.71 -3.76
CA LEU A 131 -15.72 3.00 -4.02
C LEU A 131 -14.35 3.08 -3.33
N LEU A 132 -13.54 4.02 -3.79
CA LEU A 132 -12.25 4.32 -3.17
C LEU A 132 -12.42 5.45 -2.17
N PHE A 133 -11.91 5.24 -0.97
CA PHE A 133 -11.81 6.21 0.08
C PHE A 133 -10.34 6.62 0.26
N MET A 134 -10.00 7.84 -0.08
CA MET A 134 -8.65 8.39 0.03
C MET A 134 -8.48 9.06 1.38
N ALA A 135 -8.09 8.29 2.39
CA ALA A 135 -7.98 8.80 3.75
C ALA A 135 -6.81 9.77 3.95
N LYS A 136 -5.70 9.55 3.24
CA LYS A 136 -4.48 10.37 3.30
C LYS A 136 -3.91 10.62 1.92
N GLY A 137 -3.30 11.79 1.71
CA GLY A 137 -2.61 12.15 0.47
C GLY A 137 -1.12 11.81 0.47
N GLY A 138 -0.53 11.56 1.64
CA GLY A 138 0.90 11.24 1.78
C GLY A 138 1.21 9.76 1.66
N CYS A 139 2.47 9.45 1.32
CA CYS A 139 3.01 8.10 1.29
C CYS A 139 4.30 8.04 2.10
N ALA A 140 4.63 6.85 2.64
CA ALA A 140 5.91 6.60 3.27
C ALA A 140 7.05 6.43 2.25
N VAL A 141 6.72 6.01 1.03
CA VAL A 141 7.63 5.85 -0.10
C VAL A 141 7.02 6.45 -1.36
N ASN A 142 7.84 7.16 -2.13
CA ASN A 142 7.44 7.73 -3.40
C ASN A 142 7.89 6.83 -4.56
N CYS A 143 7.03 5.90 -4.96
CA CYS A 143 7.27 4.99 -6.07
C CYS A 143 7.38 5.77 -7.39
N ARG A 144 8.48 5.59 -8.12
CA ARG A 144 8.73 6.36 -9.36
C ARG A 144 7.73 6.09 -10.48
N TYR A 145 7.03 4.98 -10.43
CA TYR A 145 5.98 4.58 -11.35
C TYR A 145 4.55 4.93 -10.87
N CYS A 146 4.41 5.69 -9.80
CA CYS A 146 3.11 6.00 -9.20
C CYS A 146 2.19 6.74 -10.19
N PHE A 147 1.05 6.14 -10.53
CA PHE A 147 0.09 6.73 -11.48
C PHE A 147 -0.63 7.96 -10.91
N ARG A 148 -0.64 8.13 -9.58
CA ARG A 148 -1.20 9.29 -8.88
C ARG A 148 -0.16 10.33 -8.48
N ARG A 149 1.04 10.32 -9.09
CA ARG A 149 2.08 11.30 -8.74
C ARG A 149 1.68 12.76 -9.03
N HIS A 150 0.67 12.97 -9.87
CA HIS A 150 0.09 14.28 -10.21
C HIS A 150 -1.32 14.48 -9.65
N PHE A 151 -1.81 13.58 -8.80
CA PHE A 151 -3.16 13.64 -8.26
C PHE A 151 -3.34 14.83 -7.30
N PRO A 152 -4.47 15.57 -7.37
CA PRO A 152 -4.70 16.76 -6.55
C PRO A 152 -5.10 16.40 -5.11
N TYR A 153 -4.14 15.97 -4.30
CA TYR A 153 -4.38 15.57 -2.92
C TYR A 153 -4.81 16.73 -2.00
N ASP A 154 -4.50 17.97 -2.36
CA ASP A 154 -4.96 19.17 -1.68
C ASP A 154 -6.49 19.32 -1.68
N GLN A 155 -7.17 18.81 -2.68
CA GLN A 155 -8.62 18.74 -2.78
C GLN A 155 -9.24 17.56 -1.99
N ASN A 156 -8.41 16.69 -1.46
CA ASN A 156 -8.80 15.48 -0.74
C ASN A 156 -8.12 15.45 0.65
N PRO A 157 -8.47 16.38 1.56
CA PRO A 157 -7.79 16.53 2.84
C PRO A 157 -8.06 15.34 3.76
N GLY A 158 -7.00 14.84 4.39
CA GLY A 158 -7.08 13.70 5.31
C GLY A 158 -7.45 14.08 6.74
N ASN A 159 -8.63 14.65 6.96
CA ASN A 159 -9.13 15.06 8.27
C ASN A 159 -10.55 14.55 8.54
N LYS A 160 -10.95 14.55 9.81
CA LYS A 160 -12.26 14.02 10.25
C LYS A 160 -13.45 14.72 9.63
N THR A 161 -13.36 16.01 9.32
CA THR A 161 -14.44 16.78 8.70
C THR A 161 -14.71 16.29 7.29
N SER A 162 -13.68 16.14 6.46
CA SER A 162 -13.83 15.63 5.10
C SER A 162 -14.17 14.13 5.10
N TRP A 163 -13.64 13.36 6.04
CA TRP A 163 -13.99 11.94 6.20
C TRP A 163 -15.46 11.75 6.58
N GLN A 164 -16.04 12.64 7.40
CA GLN A 164 -17.47 12.55 7.73
C GLN A 164 -18.33 12.76 6.48
N GLN A 165 -17.98 13.68 5.60
CA GLN A 165 -18.68 13.88 4.33
C GLN A 165 -18.59 12.61 3.44
N ALA A 166 -17.43 11.97 3.41
CA ALA A 166 -17.24 10.71 2.70
C ALA A 166 -18.10 9.58 3.29
N ILE A 167 -18.15 9.46 4.61
CA ILE A 167 -18.99 8.48 5.33
C ILE A 167 -20.47 8.73 5.05
N ASP A 168 -20.91 9.99 5.07
CA ASP A 168 -22.30 10.37 4.77
C ASP A 168 -22.66 9.99 3.32
N TYR A 169 -21.73 10.20 2.37
CA TYR A 169 -21.90 9.77 0.99
C TYR A 169 -22.09 8.24 0.89
N ILE A 170 -21.28 7.46 1.59
CA ILE A 170 -21.40 6.01 1.61
C ILE A 170 -22.74 5.58 2.19
N ALA A 171 -23.19 6.24 3.27
CA ALA A 171 -24.41 5.89 3.98
C ALA A 171 -25.67 6.02 3.11
N VAL A 172 -25.72 7.00 2.19
CA VAL A 172 -26.87 7.21 1.30
C VAL A 172 -26.81 6.41 0.00
N HIS A 173 -25.68 5.77 -0.31
CA HIS A 173 -25.50 4.92 -1.49
C HIS A 173 -25.59 3.45 -1.11
N SER A 174 -26.81 2.94 -0.99
CA SER A 174 -27.10 1.59 -0.48
C SER A 174 -26.54 0.43 -1.35
N GLU A 175 -26.16 0.72 -2.59
CA GLU A 175 -25.50 -0.21 -3.49
C GLU A 175 -24.03 -0.49 -3.12
N ILE A 176 -23.42 0.33 -2.27
CA ILE A 176 -22.02 0.18 -1.86
C ILE A 176 -21.93 -0.88 -0.77
N GLU A 177 -21.27 -1.98 -1.09
CA GLU A 177 -20.99 -3.10 -0.18
C GLU A 177 -19.56 -3.11 0.35
N GLU A 178 -18.64 -2.44 -0.36
CA GLU A 178 -17.22 -2.44 -0.05
C GLU A 178 -16.62 -1.03 -0.16
N VAL A 179 -15.86 -0.66 0.86
CA VAL A 179 -15.01 0.53 0.84
C VAL A 179 -13.55 0.11 0.66
N ILE A 180 -12.88 0.69 -0.34
CA ILE A 180 -11.47 0.46 -0.63
C ILE A 180 -10.68 1.68 -0.17
N PHE A 181 -9.92 1.52 0.91
CA PHE A 181 -8.99 2.56 1.33
C PHE A 181 -7.76 2.57 0.43
N SER A 182 -7.47 3.71 -0.13
CA SER A 182 -6.41 3.98 -1.08
C SER A 182 -5.97 5.45 -0.94
N GLY A 183 -5.41 6.03 -1.98
CA GLY A 183 -5.08 7.46 -2.00
C GLY A 183 -3.61 7.69 -2.29
N GLY A 184 -2.92 8.38 -1.39
CA GLY A 184 -1.54 8.17 -1.04
C GLY A 184 -1.42 6.78 -0.43
N ASP A 185 -1.02 6.68 0.80
CA ASP A 185 -1.07 5.38 1.47
C ASP A 185 -2.01 5.45 2.68
N PRO A 186 -3.07 4.63 2.73
CA PRO A 186 -4.05 4.68 3.82
C PRO A 186 -3.46 4.28 5.17
N MET A 187 -2.33 3.55 5.21
CA MET A 187 -1.66 3.20 6.46
C MET A 187 -0.85 4.36 7.08
N MET A 188 -0.79 5.52 6.40
CA MET A 188 -0.40 6.79 7.01
C MET A 188 -1.44 7.28 8.04
N THR A 189 -2.64 6.75 8.00
CA THR A 189 -3.69 6.96 9.01
C THR A 189 -3.28 6.27 10.31
N LYS A 190 -3.32 7.00 11.44
CA LYS A 190 -2.96 6.45 12.75
C LYS A 190 -4.02 5.51 13.29
N ASP A 191 -3.66 4.67 14.24
CA ASP A 191 -4.60 3.69 14.81
C ASP A 191 -5.81 4.33 15.48
N SER A 192 -5.64 5.46 16.16
CA SER A 192 -6.74 6.25 16.72
C SER A 192 -7.69 6.80 15.65
N GLU A 193 -7.17 7.15 14.49
CA GLU A 193 -7.96 7.60 13.35
C GLU A 193 -8.69 6.42 12.69
N TRP A 194 -8.05 5.25 12.59
CA TRP A 194 -8.69 4.00 12.14
C TRP A 194 -9.84 3.60 13.08
N ALA A 195 -9.65 3.70 14.38
CA ALA A 195 -10.72 3.45 15.36
C ALA A 195 -11.92 4.37 15.12
N TRP A 196 -11.68 5.64 14.84
CA TRP A 196 -12.72 6.63 14.54
C TRP A 196 -13.47 6.31 13.24
N LEU A 197 -12.75 5.92 12.17
CA LEU A 197 -13.32 5.55 10.87
C LEU A 197 -14.17 4.28 10.99
N LEU A 198 -13.61 3.22 11.58
CA LEU A 198 -14.29 1.93 11.73
C LEU A 198 -15.57 2.04 12.55
N ALA A 199 -15.54 2.77 13.66
CA ALA A 199 -16.72 2.97 14.50
C ALA A 199 -17.91 3.60 13.75
N ARG A 200 -17.63 4.38 12.71
CA ARG A 200 -18.67 5.02 11.86
C ARG A 200 -19.09 4.15 10.69
N LEU A 201 -18.12 3.54 10.01
CA LEU A 201 -18.40 2.65 8.87
C LEU A 201 -19.20 1.42 9.29
N GLU A 202 -18.95 0.87 10.46
CA GLU A 202 -19.68 -0.28 11.02
C GLU A 202 -21.18 -0.01 11.25
N LYS A 203 -21.57 1.26 11.40
CA LYS A 203 -22.97 1.67 11.57
C LYS A 203 -23.75 1.71 10.26
N ILE A 204 -23.07 1.59 9.10
CA ILE A 204 -23.70 1.59 7.78
C ILE A 204 -24.17 0.18 7.47
N PRO A 205 -25.50 -0.12 7.45
CA PRO A 205 -25.99 -1.50 7.41
C PRO A 205 -25.62 -2.27 6.15
N HIS A 206 -25.59 -1.60 4.99
CA HIS A 206 -25.30 -2.24 3.70
C HIS A 206 -23.80 -2.48 3.47
N LEU A 207 -22.91 -1.84 4.24
CA LEU A 207 -21.48 -2.04 4.10
C LEU A 207 -21.05 -3.36 4.74
N GLN A 208 -20.35 -4.21 3.98
CA GLN A 208 -19.97 -5.57 4.37
C GLN A 208 -18.48 -5.75 4.50
N ARG A 209 -17.69 -5.07 3.63
CA ARG A 209 -16.24 -5.29 3.49
C ARG A 209 -15.46 -4.01 3.53
N LEU A 210 -14.26 -4.16 4.06
CA LEU A 210 -13.23 -3.15 4.12
C LEU A 210 -11.99 -3.68 3.41
N ARG A 211 -11.51 -2.97 2.40
CA ARG A 211 -10.28 -3.33 1.70
C ARG A 211 -9.26 -2.20 1.82
N ILE A 212 -8.04 -2.54 2.16
CA ILE A 212 -6.94 -1.59 2.36
C ILE A 212 -5.84 -1.91 1.37
N HIS A 213 -5.51 -0.95 0.50
CA HIS A 213 -4.39 -1.05 -0.42
C HIS A 213 -3.21 -0.26 0.13
N SER A 214 -2.13 -0.92 0.49
CA SER A 214 -1.00 -0.26 1.12
C SER A 214 0.34 -0.88 0.74
N ARG A 215 1.32 -0.01 0.56
CA ARG A 215 2.74 -0.38 0.47
C ARG A 215 3.50 -0.10 1.76
N LEU A 216 2.92 0.65 2.69
CA LEU A 216 3.60 1.12 3.88
C LEU A 216 4.21 -0.03 4.70
N PRO A 217 3.53 -1.15 4.98
CA PRO A 217 4.13 -2.26 5.72
C PRO A 217 5.32 -2.91 5.02
N VAL A 218 5.41 -2.80 3.70
CA VAL A 218 6.56 -3.31 2.93
C VAL A 218 7.81 -2.50 3.21
N VAL A 219 7.67 -1.21 3.41
CA VAL A 219 8.78 -0.26 3.67
C VAL A 219 8.98 0.04 5.15
N ILE A 220 7.94 -0.12 5.96
CA ILE A 220 7.94 0.02 7.44
C ILE A 220 7.03 -1.07 8.03
N PRO A 221 7.55 -2.30 8.24
CA PRO A 221 6.74 -3.41 8.77
C PRO A 221 6.13 -3.14 10.15
N GLU A 222 6.79 -2.33 10.98
CA GLU A 222 6.34 -1.90 12.31
C GLU A 222 5.01 -1.14 12.28
N ARG A 223 4.56 -0.68 11.10
CA ARG A 223 3.25 -0.03 10.97
C ARG A 223 2.09 -0.97 11.28
N ILE A 224 2.27 -2.26 11.14
CA ILE A 224 1.26 -3.24 11.54
C ILE A 224 1.37 -3.46 13.05
N THR A 225 0.65 -2.63 13.78
CA THR A 225 0.59 -2.63 15.24
C THR A 225 -0.41 -3.65 15.76
N ASP A 226 -0.27 -4.03 17.02
CA ASP A 226 -1.25 -4.90 17.69
C ASP A 226 -2.61 -4.21 17.81
N GLU A 227 -2.62 -2.89 18.06
CA GLU A 227 -3.86 -2.10 18.12
C GLU A 227 -4.62 -2.12 16.77
N PHE A 228 -3.92 -1.92 15.66
CA PHE A 228 -4.53 -1.97 14.33
C PHE A 228 -5.13 -3.36 14.04
N CYS A 229 -4.38 -4.42 14.32
CA CYS A 229 -4.87 -5.79 14.17
C CYS A 229 -6.10 -6.06 15.05
N ASP A 230 -6.10 -5.60 16.29
CA ASP A 230 -7.22 -5.76 17.21
C ASP A 230 -8.48 -5.02 16.75
N LEU A 231 -8.32 -3.82 16.18
CA LEU A 231 -9.42 -3.07 15.56
C LEU A 231 -10.07 -3.86 14.42
N LEU A 232 -9.28 -4.46 13.53
CA LEU A 232 -9.79 -5.27 12.43
C LEU A 232 -10.44 -6.56 12.91
N LEU A 233 -9.85 -7.23 13.90
CA LEU A 233 -10.38 -8.48 14.46
C LEU A 233 -11.76 -8.28 15.10
N LYS A 234 -11.97 -7.15 15.77
CA LYS A 234 -13.23 -6.82 16.46
C LYS A 234 -14.29 -6.25 15.54
N SER A 235 -13.93 -5.81 14.36
CA SER A 235 -14.87 -5.24 13.40
C SER A 235 -15.82 -6.29 12.84
N ARG A 236 -17.08 -5.92 12.62
CA ARG A 236 -18.02 -6.74 11.86
C ARG A 236 -17.73 -6.78 10.37
N LEU A 237 -16.97 -5.78 9.86
CA LEU A 237 -16.61 -5.71 8.45
C LEU A 237 -15.53 -6.74 8.13
N GLN A 238 -15.72 -7.47 7.05
CA GLN A 238 -14.68 -8.39 6.56
C GLN A 238 -13.52 -7.59 5.98
N ALA A 239 -12.34 -7.76 6.56
CA ALA A 239 -11.16 -7.02 6.16
C ALA A 239 -10.32 -7.78 5.13
N VAL A 240 -9.92 -7.06 4.09
CA VAL A 240 -8.97 -7.51 3.06
C VAL A 240 -7.81 -6.52 3.03
N PHE A 241 -6.59 -7.01 3.10
CA PHE A 241 -5.39 -6.19 2.99
C PHE A 241 -4.65 -6.57 1.70
N VAL A 242 -4.50 -5.59 0.81
CA VAL A 242 -3.80 -5.78 -0.47
C VAL A 242 -2.46 -5.07 -0.37
N THR A 243 -1.40 -5.86 -0.27
CA THR A 243 -0.03 -5.35 -0.31
C THR A 243 0.35 -4.93 -1.73
N HIS A 244 1.31 -4.04 -1.85
CA HIS A 244 1.92 -3.66 -3.11
C HIS A 244 3.39 -4.06 -3.09
N ILE A 245 3.69 -5.22 -3.66
CA ILE A 245 5.02 -5.83 -3.72
C ILE A 245 5.31 -6.21 -5.17
N ASN A 246 6.44 -5.73 -5.71
CA ASN A 246 6.79 -5.92 -7.12
C ASN A 246 7.92 -6.93 -7.33
N HIS A 247 8.75 -7.17 -6.31
CA HIS A 247 9.95 -7.99 -6.42
C HIS A 247 10.13 -8.88 -5.17
N PRO A 248 10.61 -10.13 -5.33
CA PRO A 248 10.82 -11.02 -4.18
C PRO A 248 11.78 -10.47 -3.11
N ASN A 249 12.73 -9.63 -3.47
CA ASN A 249 13.68 -9.02 -2.52
C ASN A 249 13.01 -8.03 -1.56
N GLU A 250 11.78 -7.63 -1.81
CA GLU A 250 11.01 -6.78 -0.89
C GLU A 250 10.48 -7.55 0.32
N ILE A 251 10.45 -8.88 0.25
CA ILE A 251 9.89 -9.74 1.29
C ILE A 251 11.01 -10.26 2.19
N ASP A 252 11.04 -9.76 3.41
CA ASP A 252 11.94 -10.19 4.48
C ASP A 252 11.17 -10.78 5.67
N GLU A 253 11.90 -11.18 6.71
CA GLU A 253 11.30 -11.75 7.92
C GLU A 253 10.37 -10.74 8.63
N ALA A 254 10.77 -9.47 8.72
CA ALA A 254 9.98 -8.44 9.38
C ALA A 254 8.62 -8.24 8.70
N LEU A 255 8.59 -8.22 7.36
CA LEU A 255 7.34 -8.16 6.60
C LEU A 255 6.50 -9.42 6.81
N SER A 256 7.12 -10.60 6.79
CA SER A 256 6.42 -11.87 7.01
C SER A 256 5.76 -11.92 8.39
N LEU A 257 6.43 -11.44 9.43
CA LEU A 257 5.86 -11.33 10.78
C LEU A 257 4.69 -10.34 10.85
N ALA A 258 4.80 -9.19 10.17
CA ALA A 258 3.69 -8.23 10.07
C ALA A 258 2.46 -8.86 9.38
N MET A 259 2.67 -9.62 8.33
CA MET A 259 1.59 -10.33 7.63
C MET A 259 0.96 -11.42 8.49
N GLN A 260 1.74 -12.13 9.29
CA GLN A 260 1.22 -13.11 10.27
C GLN A 260 0.32 -12.44 11.31
N LYS A 261 0.65 -11.24 11.78
CA LYS A 261 -0.21 -10.46 12.71
C LYS A 261 -1.57 -10.17 12.06
N LEU A 262 -1.60 -9.73 10.81
CA LEU A 262 -2.84 -9.50 10.06
C LEU A 262 -3.63 -10.79 9.83
N ALA A 263 -2.97 -11.88 9.47
CA ALA A 263 -3.62 -13.18 9.29
C ALA A 263 -4.23 -13.68 10.61
N GLY A 264 -3.54 -13.50 11.73
CA GLY A 264 -4.08 -13.79 13.07
C GLY A 264 -5.30 -12.94 13.45
N ALA A 265 -5.45 -11.76 12.86
CA ALA A 265 -6.63 -10.91 12.98
C ALA A 265 -7.74 -11.26 11.96
N LYS A 266 -7.67 -12.41 11.31
CA LYS A 266 -8.63 -12.90 10.30
C LYS A 266 -8.74 -12.01 9.05
N VAL A 267 -7.68 -11.30 8.72
CA VAL A 267 -7.61 -10.48 7.52
C VAL A 267 -7.19 -11.35 6.33
N THR A 268 -7.90 -11.23 5.22
CA THR A 268 -7.50 -11.86 3.95
C THR A 268 -6.37 -11.05 3.32
N LEU A 269 -5.25 -11.72 3.00
CA LEU A 269 -4.06 -11.08 2.46
C LEU A 269 -3.90 -11.36 0.97
N LEU A 270 -3.89 -10.31 0.18
CA LEU A 270 -3.70 -10.33 -1.26
C LEU A 270 -2.54 -9.42 -1.65
N ASN A 271 -1.97 -9.62 -2.83
CA ASN A 271 -0.94 -8.73 -3.37
C ASN A 271 -1.30 -8.25 -4.77
N GLN A 272 -0.98 -7.01 -5.07
CA GLN A 272 -0.92 -6.47 -6.42
C GLN A 272 0.51 -6.04 -6.75
N SER A 273 0.94 -6.39 -7.94
CA SER A 273 2.23 -5.98 -8.51
C SER A 273 1.98 -5.15 -9.75
N VAL A 274 2.95 -4.32 -10.13
CA VAL A 274 3.02 -3.68 -11.45
C VAL A 274 4.17 -4.31 -12.22
N LEU A 275 3.93 -4.68 -13.47
CA LEU A 275 4.97 -5.18 -14.37
C LEU A 275 5.83 -3.99 -14.84
N LEU A 276 7.10 -3.99 -14.43
CA LEU A 276 8.03 -2.88 -14.59
C LEU A 276 9.30 -3.36 -15.32
N LYS A 277 9.65 -2.66 -16.40
CA LYS A 277 10.91 -2.90 -17.11
C LYS A 277 12.10 -2.77 -16.16
N ASP A 278 13.04 -3.70 -16.28
CA ASP A 278 14.28 -3.78 -15.49
C ASP A 278 14.10 -4.06 -13.99
N VAL A 279 12.86 -4.24 -13.52
CA VAL A 279 12.55 -4.57 -12.13
C VAL A 279 12.11 -6.04 -12.00
N ASN A 280 11.04 -6.41 -12.69
CA ASN A 280 10.41 -7.72 -12.55
C ASN A 280 9.91 -8.31 -13.89
N ASP A 281 10.37 -7.81 -15.00
CA ASP A 281 9.96 -8.21 -16.35
C ASP A 281 10.61 -9.54 -16.79
N ASN A 282 10.61 -10.50 -15.90
CA ASN A 282 11.15 -11.84 -16.08
C ASN A 282 10.22 -12.87 -15.43
N PRO A 283 9.82 -13.94 -16.14
CA PRO A 283 8.88 -14.93 -15.62
C PRO A 283 9.40 -15.67 -14.38
N HIS A 284 10.71 -15.95 -14.29
CA HIS A 284 11.29 -16.58 -13.11
C HIS A 284 11.27 -15.67 -11.88
N THR A 285 11.53 -14.38 -12.04
CA THR A 285 11.41 -13.38 -10.97
C THR A 285 9.98 -13.33 -10.44
N LEU A 286 8.99 -13.32 -11.33
CA LEU A 286 7.56 -13.29 -10.94
C LEU A 286 7.14 -14.61 -10.26
N LYS A 287 7.69 -15.76 -10.70
CA LYS A 287 7.46 -17.02 -10.00
C LYS A 287 8.01 -17.00 -8.58
N VAL A 288 9.26 -16.56 -8.39
CA VAL A 288 9.87 -16.45 -7.06
C VAL A 288 9.09 -15.47 -6.18
N LEU A 289 8.59 -14.37 -6.76
CA LEU A 289 7.71 -13.44 -6.05
C LEU A 289 6.45 -14.13 -5.54
N SER A 290 5.76 -14.88 -6.39
CA SER A 290 4.55 -15.62 -6.02
C SER A 290 4.83 -16.66 -4.92
N ASP A 291 5.92 -17.39 -5.00
CA ASP A 291 6.34 -18.37 -3.99
C ASP A 291 6.59 -17.69 -2.63
N LYS A 292 7.32 -16.59 -2.62
CA LYS A 292 7.60 -15.83 -1.38
C LYS A 292 6.36 -15.17 -0.79
N LEU A 293 5.47 -14.65 -1.62
CA LEU A 293 4.17 -14.13 -1.18
C LEU A 293 3.38 -15.22 -0.46
N PHE A 294 3.26 -16.38 -1.07
CA PHE A 294 2.50 -17.50 -0.50
C PHE A 294 3.12 -17.99 0.83
N GLN A 295 4.44 -18.07 0.91
CA GLN A 295 5.14 -18.39 2.17
C GLN A 295 4.86 -17.37 3.28
N ALA A 296 4.66 -16.09 2.93
CA ALA A 296 4.27 -15.04 3.87
C ALA A 296 2.74 -15.00 4.15
N GLY A 297 1.97 -15.93 3.60
CA GLY A 297 0.51 -15.99 3.76
C GLY A 297 -0.26 -15.04 2.86
N ILE A 298 0.36 -14.54 1.79
CA ILE A 298 -0.24 -13.59 0.85
C ILE A 298 -0.54 -14.30 -0.47
N LEU A 299 -1.77 -14.18 -0.98
CA LEU A 299 -2.11 -14.69 -2.31
C LEU A 299 -1.81 -13.65 -3.39
N PRO A 300 -1.18 -14.04 -4.51
CA PRO A 300 -1.11 -13.20 -5.70
C PRO A 300 -2.53 -12.87 -6.18
N TYR A 301 -2.76 -11.59 -6.51
CA TYR A 301 -4.07 -11.13 -6.92
C TYR A 301 -4.03 -10.52 -8.32
N TYR A 302 -3.35 -9.37 -8.45
CA TYR A 302 -3.16 -8.73 -9.74
C TYR A 302 -1.68 -8.57 -10.09
N LEU A 303 -1.38 -8.74 -11.38
CA LEU A 303 -0.22 -8.18 -12.05
C LEU A 303 -0.73 -7.10 -13.01
N HIS A 304 -0.55 -5.84 -12.61
CA HIS A 304 -1.00 -4.71 -13.43
C HIS A 304 0.01 -4.41 -14.53
N LEU A 305 -0.50 -4.15 -15.73
CA LEU A 305 0.27 -3.41 -16.72
C LEU A 305 0.42 -1.96 -16.25
N LEU A 306 1.56 -1.35 -16.57
CA LEU A 306 1.87 0.02 -16.16
C LEU A 306 0.80 1.00 -16.65
N ASP A 307 0.26 1.80 -15.75
CA ASP A 307 -0.56 2.95 -16.10
C ASP A 307 0.34 4.01 -16.77
N LYS A 308 -0.10 4.51 -17.92
CA LYS A 308 0.69 5.45 -18.72
C LYS A 308 0.70 6.85 -18.11
N VAL A 309 1.37 6.99 -16.98
CA VAL A 309 1.54 8.26 -16.28
C VAL A 309 2.81 8.96 -16.77
N GLN A 310 2.72 10.27 -16.97
CA GLN A 310 3.88 11.11 -17.31
C GLN A 310 4.96 10.98 -16.24
N GLY A 311 6.19 10.71 -16.66
CA GLY A 311 7.35 10.48 -15.80
C GLY A 311 7.68 9.01 -15.55
N ALA A 312 6.88 8.04 -16.02
CA ALA A 312 7.09 6.62 -15.79
C ALA A 312 7.34 5.80 -17.07
N SER A 313 7.53 6.43 -18.23
CA SER A 313 7.63 5.72 -19.51
C SER A 313 8.82 4.76 -19.62
N HIS A 314 9.88 4.99 -18.88
CA HIS A 314 11.06 4.11 -18.83
C HIS A 314 10.79 2.74 -18.16
N PHE A 315 9.68 2.60 -17.44
CA PHE A 315 9.22 1.32 -16.90
C PHE A 315 8.27 0.56 -17.83
N TYR A 316 7.88 1.16 -18.96
CA TYR A 316 6.90 0.58 -19.85
C TYR A 316 7.40 -0.67 -20.55
N ILE A 317 6.53 -1.66 -20.62
CA ILE A 317 6.71 -2.90 -21.36
C ILE A 317 5.56 -3.00 -22.35
N SER A 318 5.85 -3.36 -23.63
CA SER A 318 4.81 -3.56 -24.61
C SER A 318 3.82 -4.66 -24.21
N ASP A 319 2.57 -4.55 -24.62
CA ASP A 319 1.55 -5.54 -24.34
C ASP A 319 1.92 -6.93 -24.85
N GLU A 320 2.56 -7.01 -26.02
CA GLU A 320 3.07 -8.27 -26.60
C GLU A 320 4.11 -8.91 -25.68
N LYS A 321 5.09 -8.15 -25.23
CA LYS A 321 6.11 -8.63 -24.28
C LYS A 321 5.51 -9.08 -22.96
N ALA A 322 4.57 -8.30 -22.42
CA ALA A 322 3.88 -8.62 -21.19
C ALA A 322 3.10 -9.94 -21.29
N LEU A 323 2.37 -10.15 -22.37
CA LEU A 323 1.65 -11.40 -22.64
C LEU A 323 2.58 -12.60 -22.76
N GLN A 324 3.74 -12.43 -23.40
CA GLN A 324 4.77 -13.49 -23.48
C GLN A 324 5.28 -13.86 -22.09
N ILE A 325 5.66 -12.88 -21.28
CA ILE A 325 6.12 -13.10 -19.90
C ILE A 325 5.04 -13.81 -19.08
N TYR A 326 3.79 -13.39 -19.22
CA TYR A 326 2.66 -13.96 -18.49
C TYR A 326 2.40 -15.42 -18.88
N LYS A 327 2.46 -15.73 -20.16
CA LYS A 327 2.32 -17.11 -20.66
C LYS A 327 3.42 -18.02 -20.11
N GLU A 328 4.64 -17.55 -20.08
CA GLU A 328 5.76 -18.29 -19.50
C GLU A 328 5.58 -18.49 -17.98
N LEU A 329 5.10 -17.46 -17.25
CA LEU A 329 4.80 -17.59 -15.83
C LEU A 329 3.74 -18.66 -15.57
N GLN A 330 2.67 -18.71 -16.37
CA GLN A 330 1.62 -19.73 -16.25
C GLN A 330 2.17 -21.15 -16.38
N ALA A 331 3.20 -21.34 -17.20
CA ALA A 331 3.86 -22.64 -17.39
C ALA A 331 4.79 -23.02 -16.22
N LEU A 332 5.25 -22.04 -15.42
CA LEU A 332 6.25 -22.23 -14.36
C LEU A 332 5.66 -22.56 -12.99
N THR A 333 4.38 -22.28 -12.74
CA THR A 333 3.81 -22.39 -11.39
C THR A 333 2.34 -22.83 -11.41
N SER A 334 1.82 -23.14 -10.22
CA SER A 334 0.42 -23.54 -10.04
C SER A 334 -0.55 -22.39 -10.32
N GLY A 335 -1.70 -22.70 -10.88
CA GLY A 335 -2.68 -21.69 -11.30
C GLY A 335 -3.08 -20.70 -10.23
N TYR A 336 -3.23 -21.13 -8.96
CA TYR A 336 -3.58 -20.23 -7.85
C TYR A 336 -2.44 -19.29 -7.42
N LEU A 337 -1.21 -19.51 -7.89
CA LEU A 337 -0.05 -18.66 -7.69
C LEU A 337 0.20 -17.70 -8.87
N VAL A 338 -0.59 -17.80 -9.93
CA VAL A 338 -0.53 -16.90 -11.07
C VAL A 338 -1.49 -15.74 -10.83
N PRO A 339 -1.00 -14.48 -10.69
CA PRO A 339 -1.87 -13.32 -10.56
C PRO A 339 -2.63 -13.07 -11.86
N LYS A 340 -3.77 -12.39 -11.79
CA LYS A 340 -4.51 -11.94 -12.97
C LYS A 340 -3.76 -10.79 -13.63
N LEU A 341 -3.40 -10.95 -14.91
CA LEU A 341 -2.84 -9.86 -15.68
C LEU A 341 -3.96 -8.88 -16.05
N ALA A 342 -3.82 -7.62 -15.66
CA ALA A 342 -4.88 -6.64 -15.78
C ALA A 342 -4.37 -5.25 -16.15
N ARG A 343 -5.23 -4.48 -16.81
CA ARG A 343 -5.07 -3.03 -17.01
C ARG A 343 -6.33 -2.34 -16.52
N GLU A 344 -6.18 -1.22 -15.84
CA GLU A 344 -7.28 -0.31 -15.59
C GLU A 344 -7.40 0.68 -16.75
N ILE A 345 -8.61 0.83 -17.26
CA ILE A 345 -8.93 1.79 -18.33
C ILE A 345 -9.98 2.74 -17.76
N GLY A 346 -9.73 4.06 -17.86
CA GLY A 346 -10.67 5.07 -17.39
C GLY A 346 -12.05 4.92 -18.04
N GLY A 347 -13.11 4.93 -17.21
CA GLY A 347 -14.50 4.81 -17.68
C GLY A 347 -15.03 3.38 -17.85
N GLU A 348 -14.18 2.36 -17.82
CA GLU A 348 -14.61 0.96 -17.88
C GLU A 348 -15.23 0.51 -16.55
N PRO A 349 -16.24 -0.39 -16.56
CA PRO A 349 -16.94 -0.84 -15.37
C PRO A 349 -16.11 -1.76 -14.45
N ASN A 350 -15.01 -2.28 -14.96
CA ASN A 350 -14.07 -3.17 -14.26
C ASN A 350 -12.70 -3.14 -14.94
N LYS A 351 -11.70 -3.74 -14.29
CA LYS A 351 -10.38 -3.92 -14.90
C LYS A 351 -10.46 -4.85 -16.11
N THR A 352 -9.75 -4.51 -17.18
CA THR A 352 -9.60 -5.37 -18.35
C THR A 352 -8.60 -6.48 -18.01
N LEU A 353 -9.04 -7.74 -18.08
CA LEU A 353 -8.20 -8.90 -17.86
C LEU A 353 -7.63 -9.39 -19.20
N TYR A 354 -6.36 -9.77 -19.19
CA TYR A 354 -5.67 -10.36 -20.33
C TYR A 354 -5.51 -11.85 -20.11
N THR A 355 -5.90 -12.62 -21.12
CA THR A 355 -5.68 -14.08 -21.16
C THR A 355 -4.59 -14.39 -22.17
N ALA A 356 -3.64 -15.24 -21.81
CA ALA A 356 -2.59 -15.72 -22.70
C ALA A 356 -3.07 -16.90 -23.56
#